data_88f9b648e9220e1e00ce6995668b1067
#
_entry.id   88f9b648e9220e1e00ce6995668b1067
#
_cell.length_a   1.000
_cell.length_b   1.000
_cell.length_c   1.000
_cell.angle_alpha   90.00
_cell.angle_beta   90.00
_cell.angle_gamma   90.00
#
_symmetry.space_group_name_H-M   'P 1'
#
loop_
_entity.id
_entity.type
_entity.pdbx_description
1 polymer ?
#
loop_
_entity_poly.entity_id
_entity_poly.type
_entity_poly.pdbx_seq_one_letter_code
_entity_poly.pdbx_strand_id
1 'polypeptide(L)'
;MTTFLPAFRAVHTRSLAFAAALPFAAAIPLVAEFVQHVVEMRVGMYAGVEAAQLAENDPDRILAGFFKTIALGLPAYFLIRWLHSKGDRGFAVRLEKPASALFGLVIGLQALFAWLGLYVWTGGPIAIGFFVFGLIFMPLIVRFVVAAPLGTLISPLHSIRVMARDAVFAILFPLAAMLPLMAVHYALGIGAIFVAGDATKWVMLGLDSVVTAWLALVMICAQYVIATRPAPLPGAPQRQRAAAGTIAE
;
A
#
# COMPACT_ATOMS: atom_id res chain seq x y z
N MET A 1 -0.48 -22.39 -10.86
CA MET A 1 0.24 -21.08 -10.79
C MET A 1 -0.60 -20.02 -11.49
N THR A 2 -1.00 -18.95 -10.81
CA THR A 2 -1.67 -17.82 -11.47
C THR A 2 -0.66 -17.13 -12.38
N THR A 3 -1.00 -17.04 -13.68
CA THR A 3 -0.20 -16.31 -14.66
C THR A 3 -0.27 -14.82 -14.37
N PHE A 4 0.72 -14.03 -14.83
CA PHE A 4 0.87 -12.61 -14.52
C PHE A 4 -0.39 -11.79 -14.85
N LEU A 5 -0.93 -11.92 -16.07
CA LEU A 5 -2.04 -11.08 -16.54
C LEU A 5 -3.36 -11.30 -15.78
N PRO A 6 -3.81 -12.55 -15.48
CA PRO A 6 -4.95 -12.77 -14.60
C PRO A 6 -4.76 -12.20 -13.18
N ALA A 7 -3.55 -12.31 -12.60
CA ALA A 7 -3.25 -11.72 -11.31
C ALA A 7 -3.32 -10.18 -11.35
N PHE A 8 -2.76 -9.57 -12.40
CA PHE A 8 -2.81 -8.12 -12.63
C PHE A 8 -4.26 -7.63 -12.70
N ARG A 9 -5.10 -8.24 -13.55
CA ARG A 9 -6.53 -7.89 -13.62
C ARG A 9 -7.24 -8.08 -12.28
N ALA A 10 -6.93 -9.17 -11.58
CA ALA A 10 -7.57 -9.49 -10.31
C ALA A 10 -7.26 -8.46 -9.22
N VAL A 11 -6.05 -7.91 -9.12
CA VAL A 11 -5.74 -6.89 -8.09
C VAL A 11 -6.50 -5.61 -8.34
N HIS A 12 -6.66 -5.16 -9.58
CA HIS A 12 -7.44 -3.97 -9.93
C HIS A 12 -8.94 -4.16 -9.71
N THR A 13 -9.52 -5.28 -10.17
CA THR A 13 -10.95 -5.53 -9.99
C THR A 13 -11.33 -5.75 -8.52
N ARG A 14 -10.50 -6.45 -7.75
CA ARG A 14 -10.75 -6.70 -6.33
C ARG A 14 -10.58 -5.45 -5.47
N SER A 15 -9.63 -4.58 -5.79
CA SER A 15 -9.48 -3.29 -5.09
C SER A 15 -10.72 -2.41 -5.27
N LEU A 16 -11.27 -2.32 -6.48
CA LEU A 16 -12.51 -1.59 -6.74
C LEU A 16 -13.73 -2.24 -6.07
N ALA A 17 -13.83 -3.58 -6.12
CA ALA A 17 -14.90 -4.31 -5.45
C ALA A 17 -14.85 -4.11 -3.92
N PHE A 18 -13.65 -4.07 -3.33
CA PHE A 18 -13.47 -3.73 -1.92
C PHE A 18 -13.89 -2.30 -1.62
N ALA A 19 -13.49 -1.32 -2.44
CA ALA A 19 -13.87 0.08 -2.25
C ALA A 19 -15.40 0.25 -2.26
N ALA A 20 -16.11 -0.46 -3.15
CA ALA A 20 -17.58 -0.49 -3.16
C ALA A 20 -18.16 -1.24 -1.94
N ALA A 21 -17.49 -2.29 -1.45
CA ALA A 21 -17.96 -3.07 -0.32
C ALA A 21 -17.75 -2.37 1.04
N LEU A 22 -16.62 -1.68 1.22
CA LEU A 22 -16.18 -1.05 2.47
C LEU A 22 -15.64 0.37 2.20
N PRO A 23 -16.50 1.31 1.76
CA PRO A 23 -16.09 2.64 1.31
C PRO A 23 -15.39 3.45 2.42
N PHE A 24 -15.75 3.26 3.68
CA PHE A 24 -15.09 3.94 4.80
C PHE A 24 -13.60 3.58 4.91
N ALA A 25 -13.25 2.30 4.68
CA ALA A 25 -11.86 1.86 4.73
C ALA A 25 -11.07 2.36 3.49
N ALA A 26 -11.72 2.39 2.33
CA ALA A 26 -11.14 2.94 1.11
C ALA A 26 -10.98 4.47 1.15
N ALA A 27 -11.80 5.17 1.94
CA ALA A 27 -11.70 6.63 2.10
C ALA A 27 -10.50 7.07 2.96
N ILE A 28 -9.93 6.19 3.80
CA ILE A 28 -8.80 6.56 4.67
C ILE A 28 -7.61 7.12 3.86
N PRO A 29 -7.06 6.42 2.87
CA PRO A 29 -5.97 6.95 2.05
C PRO A 29 -6.38 8.16 1.21
N LEU A 30 -7.64 8.21 0.72
CA LEU A 30 -8.15 9.36 -0.02
C LEU A 30 -8.11 10.63 0.81
N VAL A 31 -8.64 10.56 2.04
CA VAL A 31 -8.66 11.73 2.96
C VAL A 31 -7.24 12.14 3.33
N ALA A 32 -6.35 11.18 3.59
CA ALA A 32 -4.97 11.48 3.96
C ALA A 32 -4.20 12.16 2.82
N GLU A 33 -4.39 11.71 1.58
CA GLU A 33 -3.81 12.36 0.39
C GLU A 33 -4.38 13.77 0.20
N PHE A 34 -5.70 13.91 0.28
CA PHE A 34 -6.33 15.22 0.15
C PHE A 34 -5.84 16.21 1.22
N VAL A 35 -5.68 15.77 2.48
CA VAL A 35 -5.11 16.59 3.56
C VAL A 35 -3.68 16.99 3.24
N GLN A 36 -2.87 16.10 2.68
CA GLN A 36 -1.52 16.46 2.24
C GLN A 36 -1.57 17.55 1.16
N HIS A 37 -2.44 17.45 0.17
CA HIS A 37 -2.59 18.48 -0.86
C HIS A 37 -3.06 19.82 -0.29
N VAL A 38 -3.91 19.83 0.76
CA VAL A 38 -4.26 21.07 1.48
C VAL A 38 -3.02 21.72 2.08
N VAL A 39 -2.14 20.93 2.69
CA VAL A 39 -0.88 21.45 3.24
C VAL A 39 0.04 21.93 2.13
N GLU A 40 0.20 21.17 1.06
CA GLU A 40 1.04 21.51 -0.10
C GLU A 40 0.57 22.82 -0.80
N MET A 41 -0.74 23.01 -0.95
CA MET A 41 -1.31 24.27 -1.44
C MET A 41 -0.99 25.44 -0.49
N ARG A 42 -1.11 25.23 0.82
CA ARG A 42 -0.84 26.25 1.83
C ARG A 42 0.62 26.69 1.84
N VAL A 43 1.57 25.77 1.69
CA VAL A 43 3.01 26.08 1.64
C VAL A 43 3.46 26.57 0.25
N GLY A 44 2.54 26.71 -0.70
CA GLY A 44 2.81 27.28 -2.03
C GLY A 44 3.45 26.31 -3.03
N MET A 45 3.43 24.98 -2.78
CA MET A 45 4.09 24.00 -3.64
C MET A 45 3.63 24.06 -5.10
N TYR A 46 2.38 24.45 -5.35
CA TYR A 46 1.80 24.53 -6.69
C TYR A 46 1.84 25.95 -7.30
N ALA A 47 2.68 26.86 -6.76
CA ALA A 47 2.83 28.20 -7.32
C ALA A 47 3.84 28.28 -8.49
N GLY A 48 4.47 27.17 -8.84
CA GLY A 48 5.45 27.03 -9.92
C GLY A 48 6.62 26.14 -9.54
N VAL A 49 7.51 25.86 -10.49
CA VAL A 49 8.61 24.90 -10.31
C VAL A 49 9.56 25.30 -9.16
N GLU A 50 9.94 26.59 -9.11
CA GLU A 50 10.82 27.10 -8.05
C GLU A 50 10.17 26.99 -6.66
N ALA A 51 8.88 27.35 -6.55
CA ALA A 51 8.12 27.20 -5.32
C ALA A 51 7.98 25.74 -4.89
N ALA A 52 7.77 24.81 -5.84
CA ALA A 52 7.73 23.38 -5.57
C ALA A 52 9.05 22.87 -4.96
N GLN A 53 10.19 23.31 -5.51
CA GLN A 53 11.52 22.93 -4.99
C GLN A 53 11.75 23.47 -3.57
N LEU A 54 11.34 24.70 -3.29
CA LEU A 54 11.44 25.30 -1.95
C LEU A 54 10.54 24.57 -0.93
N ALA A 55 9.32 24.20 -1.34
CA ALA A 55 8.36 23.51 -0.49
C ALA A 55 8.69 22.02 -0.29
N GLU A 56 9.62 21.44 -1.05
CA GLU A 56 9.95 19.99 -0.99
C GLU A 56 10.32 19.55 0.43
N ASN A 57 11.08 20.38 1.15
CA ASN A 57 11.56 20.08 2.50
C ASN A 57 10.81 20.88 3.59
N ASP A 58 9.63 21.42 3.29
CA ASP A 58 8.81 22.11 4.27
C ASP A 58 8.38 21.16 5.41
N PRO A 59 8.58 21.53 6.69
CA PRO A 59 8.26 20.66 7.83
C PRO A 59 6.81 20.22 7.90
N ASP A 60 5.86 21.09 7.56
CA ASP A 60 4.43 20.76 7.59
C ASP A 60 4.09 19.73 6.50
N ARG A 61 4.71 19.87 5.31
CA ARG A 61 4.57 18.91 4.21
C ARG A 61 5.15 17.55 4.58
N ILE A 62 6.34 17.50 5.17
CA ILE A 62 6.98 16.26 5.62
C ILE A 62 6.12 15.58 6.69
N LEU A 63 5.58 16.35 7.64
CA LEU A 63 4.69 15.84 8.68
C LEU A 63 3.39 15.27 8.10
N ALA A 64 2.76 15.96 7.15
CA ALA A 64 1.59 15.46 6.44
C ALA A 64 1.91 14.17 5.66
N GLY A 65 3.06 14.13 4.98
CA GLY A 65 3.57 12.95 4.27
C GLY A 65 3.81 11.75 5.20
N PHE A 66 4.30 11.98 6.41
CA PHE A 66 4.46 10.95 7.42
C PHE A 66 3.10 10.32 7.80
N PHE A 67 2.12 11.13 8.15
CA PHE A 67 0.77 10.63 8.49
C PHE A 67 0.07 9.99 7.30
N LYS A 68 0.22 10.54 6.09
CA LYS A 68 -0.27 9.91 4.86
C LYS A 68 0.32 8.51 4.70
N THR A 69 1.63 8.35 4.85
CA THR A 69 2.29 7.05 4.70
C THR A 69 1.71 6.00 5.65
N ILE A 70 1.39 6.37 6.89
CA ILE A 70 0.70 5.49 7.84
C ILE A 70 -0.72 5.17 7.35
N ALA A 71 -1.47 6.20 6.94
CA ALA A 71 -2.87 6.06 6.51
C ALA A 71 -3.03 5.16 5.27
N LEU A 72 -2.05 5.17 4.34
CA LEU A 72 -2.04 4.26 3.18
C LEU A 72 -2.01 2.78 3.58
N GLY A 73 -1.44 2.46 4.75
CA GLY A 73 -1.39 1.09 5.28
C GLY A 73 -2.65 0.63 6.02
N LEU A 74 -3.43 1.57 6.60
CA LEU A 74 -4.57 1.22 7.47
C LEU A 74 -5.66 0.37 6.81
N PRO A 75 -6.03 0.57 5.52
CA PRO A 75 -7.00 -0.28 4.84
C PRO A 75 -6.61 -1.76 4.79
N ALA A 76 -5.33 -2.08 4.96
CA ALA A 76 -4.84 -3.45 4.88
C ALA A 76 -5.50 -4.37 5.93
N TYR A 77 -5.86 -3.87 7.12
CA TYR A 77 -6.60 -4.66 8.10
C TYR A 77 -7.89 -5.23 7.50
N PHE A 78 -8.69 -4.37 6.89
CA PHE A 78 -10.00 -4.71 6.34
C PHE A 78 -9.88 -5.46 5.01
N LEU A 79 -9.04 -4.98 4.10
CA LEU A 79 -8.90 -5.52 2.75
C LEU A 79 -8.32 -6.94 2.75
N ILE A 80 -7.28 -7.20 3.55
CA ILE A 80 -6.70 -8.54 3.66
C ILE A 80 -7.72 -9.53 4.24
N ARG A 81 -8.46 -9.15 5.27
CA ARG A 81 -9.52 -9.97 5.86
C ARG A 81 -10.66 -10.22 4.87
N TRP A 82 -11.05 -9.19 4.12
CA TRP A 82 -12.08 -9.31 3.08
C TRP A 82 -11.65 -10.25 1.94
N LEU A 83 -10.40 -10.14 1.47
CA LEU A 83 -9.83 -11.05 0.46
C LEU A 83 -9.75 -12.49 0.97
N HIS A 84 -9.32 -12.66 2.23
CA HIS A 84 -9.16 -13.96 2.86
C HIS A 84 -10.49 -14.69 3.04
N SER A 85 -11.54 -13.97 3.42
CA SER A 85 -12.91 -14.47 3.60
C SER A 85 -13.73 -14.53 2.31
N LYS A 86 -13.13 -14.25 1.14
CA LYS A 86 -13.81 -14.22 -0.17
C LYS A 86 -14.97 -13.23 -0.25
N GLY A 87 -14.83 -12.08 0.39
CA GLY A 87 -15.79 -10.97 0.31
C GLY A 87 -16.73 -10.84 1.51
N ASP A 88 -16.55 -11.61 2.57
CA ASP A 88 -17.35 -11.46 3.80
C ASP A 88 -17.03 -10.15 4.52
N ARG A 89 -18.00 -9.21 4.48
CA ARG A 89 -17.88 -7.91 5.14
C ARG A 89 -17.87 -8.04 6.66
N GLY A 90 -18.67 -8.96 7.22
CA GLY A 90 -18.76 -9.18 8.67
C GLY A 90 -17.42 -9.63 9.25
N PHE A 91 -16.74 -10.55 8.57
CA PHE A 91 -15.39 -10.97 8.95
C PHE A 91 -14.38 -9.82 8.76
N ALA A 92 -14.47 -9.07 7.68
CA ALA A 92 -13.53 -7.99 7.36
C ALA A 92 -13.51 -6.89 8.42
N VAL A 93 -14.68 -6.48 8.94
CA VAL A 93 -14.80 -5.37 9.90
C VAL A 93 -14.65 -5.80 11.37
N ARG A 94 -14.62 -7.10 11.65
CA ARG A 94 -14.49 -7.58 13.02
C ARG A 94 -13.11 -7.26 13.58
N LEU A 95 -13.05 -6.52 14.67
CA LEU A 95 -11.83 -6.23 15.42
C LEU A 95 -11.55 -7.35 16.40
N GLU A 96 -10.60 -8.22 16.07
CA GLU A 96 -10.15 -9.33 16.93
C GLU A 96 -8.85 -8.94 17.61
N LYS A 97 -8.76 -9.11 18.94
CA LYS A 97 -7.60 -8.68 19.73
C LYS A 97 -6.26 -9.16 19.17
N PRO A 98 -6.06 -10.47 18.82
CA PRO A 98 -4.79 -10.91 18.25
C PRO A 98 -4.46 -10.25 16.90
N ALA A 99 -5.46 -10.14 16.02
CA ALA A 99 -5.30 -9.53 14.70
C ALA A 99 -4.99 -8.04 14.79
N SER A 100 -5.72 -7.33 15.66
CA SER A 100 -5.50 -5.88 15.87
C SER A 100 -4.14 -5.60 16.51
N ALA A 101 -3.69 -6.43 17.47
CA ALA A 101 -2.38 -6.25 18.09
C ALA A 101 -1.22 -6.50 17.11
N LEU A 102 -1.29 -7.60 16.35
CA LEU A 102 -0.27 -7.90 15.33
C LEU A 102 -0.27 -6.87 14.20
N PHE A 103 -1.43 -6.44 13.77
CA PHE A 103 -1.55 -5.38 12.77
C PHE A 103 -1.02 -4.04 13.28
N GLY A 104 -1.31 -3.69 14.54
CA GLY A 104 -0.73 -2.52 15.20
C GLY A 104 0.81 -2.55 15.24
N LEU A 105 1.40 -3.73 15.47
CA LEU A 105 2.86 -3.92 15.36
C LEU A 105 3.35 -3.62 13.93
N VAL A 106 2.67 -4.13 12.90
CA VAL A 106 3.04 -3.88 11.49
C VAL A 106 2.96 -2.39 11.16
N ILE A 107 1.88 -1.72 11.58
CA ILE A 107 1.73 -0.26 11.38
C ILE A 107 2.80 0.51 12.16
N GLY A 108 3.13 0.10 13.38
CA GLY A 108 4.22 0.69 14.16
C GLY A 108 5.58 0.56 13.46
N LEU A 109 5.88 -0.60 12.89
CA LEU A 109 7.08 -0.80 12.07
C LEU A 109 7.05 0.07 10.80
N GLN A 110 5.91 0.16 10.11
CA GLN A 110 5.75 1.05 8.95
C GLN A 110 5.99 2.52 9.34
N ALA A 111 5.43 2.97 10.47
CA ALA A 111 5.66 4.32 10.98
C ALA A 111 7.14 4.57 11.31
N LEU A 112 7.84 3.61 11.93
CA LEU A 112 9.27 3.69 12.18
C LEU A 112 10.06 3.82 10.87
N PHE A 113 9.76 2.98 9.86
CA PHE A 113 10.41 3.08 8.55
C PHE A 113 10.12 4.42 7.86
N ALA A 114 8.89 4.90 7.90
CA ALA A 114 8.54 6.21 7.35
C ALA A 114 9.30 7.34 8.07
N TRP A 115 9.39 7.28 9.41
CA TRP A 115 10.14 8.26 10.19
C TRP A 115 11.64 8.24 9.84
N LEU A 116 12.25 7.07 9.76
CA LEU A 116 13.65 6.94 9.36
C LEU A 116 13.91 7.52 7.96
N GLY A 117 13.04 7.24 6.98
CA GLY A 117 13.19 7.74 5.62
C GLY A 117 12.93 9.24 5.46
N LEU A 118 12.01 9.80 6.25
CA LEU A 118 11.62 11.20 6.13
C LEU A 118 12.43 12.16 7.00
N TYR A 119 13.00 11.69 8.12
CA TYR A 119 13.65 12.56 9.10
C TYR A 119 15.11 12.21 9.41
N VAL A 120 15.54 10.97 9.17
CA VAL A 120 16.89 10.51 9.56
C VAL A 120 17.78 10.27 8.34
N TRP A 121 17.27 9.54 7.35
CA TRP A 121 18.03 9.13 6.16
C TRP A 121 17.51 9.86 4.92
N THR A 122 17.56 11.19 4.95
CA THR A 122 16.88 12.06 3.99
C THR A 122 17.68 12.36 2.73
N GLY A 123 18.95 11.96 2.63
CA GLY A 123 19.76 12.33 1.46
C GLY A 123 20.95 11.44 1.19
N GLY A 124 21.53 11.64 -0.01
CA GLY A 124 22.74 10.99 -0.45
C GLY A 124 22.65 9.46 -0.61
N PRO A 125 23.78 8.75 -0.55
CA PRO A 125 23.82 7.30 -0.74
C PRO A 125 23.02 6.50 0.30
N ILE A 126 22.86 7.06 1.52
CA ILE A 126 22.11 6.40 2.61
C ILE A 126 20.63 6.33 2.25
N ALA A 127 20.03 7.41 1.76
CA ALA A 127 18.62 7.41 1.33
C ALA A 127 18.38 6.43 0.17
N ILE A 128 19.28 6.39 -0.81
CA ILE A 128 19.22 5.44 -1.92
C ILE A 128 19.34 3.99 -1.40
N GLY A 129 20.30 3.72 -0.52
CA GLY A 129 20.48 2.41 0.10
C GLY A 129 19.26 1.95 0.89
N PHE A 130 18.63 2.86 1.64
CA PHE A 130 17.41 2.59 2.39
C PHE A 130 16.22 2.30 1.48
N PHE A 131 16.06 3.06 0.40
CA PHE A 131 15.03 2.82 -0.62
C PHE A 131 15.21 1.45 -1.29
N VAL A 132 16.41 1.12 -1.75
CA VAL A 132 16.73 -0.18 -2.36
C VAL A 132 16.52 -1.33 -1.39
N PHE A 133 16.93 -1.14 -0.13
CA PHE A 133 16.67 -2.12 0.93
C PHE A 133 15.17 -2.34 1.11
N GLY A 134 14.36 -1.29 1.20
CA GLY A 134 12.91 -1.39 1.30
C GLY A 134 12.29 -2.12 0.11
N LEU A 135 12.74 -1.81 -1.11
CA LEU A 135 12.24 -2.42 -2.34
C LEU A 135 12.47 -3.95 -2.38
N ILE A 136 13.57 -4.42 -1.83
CA ILE A 136 13.92 -5.85 -1.79
C ILE A 136 13.36 -6.53 -0.54
N PHE A 137 13.52 -5.90 0.63
CA PHE A 137 13.21 -6.52 1.92
C PHE A 137 11.70 -6.64 2.15
N MET A 138 10.91 -5.60 1.81
CA MET A 138 9.46 -5.61 2.06
C MET A 138 8.72 -6.76 1.36
N PRO A 139 8.97 -7.07 0.06
CA PRO A 139 8.40 -8.25 -0.57
C PRO A 139 8.81 -9.58 0.08
N LEU A 140 10.00 -9.66 0.66
CA LEU A 140 10.47 -10.89 1.32
C LEU A 140 9.78 -11.13 2.66
N ILE A 141 9.40 -10.08 3.40
CA ILE A 141 8.67 -10.20 4.68
C ILE A 141 7.15 -10.13 4.51
N VAL A 142 6.65 -10.08 3.28
CA VAL A 142 5.22 -9.84 3.00
C VAL A 142 4.27 -10.83 3.68
N ARG A 143 4.67 -12.09 3.87
CA ARG A 143 3.84 -13.08 4.57
C ARG A 143 3.65 -12.73 6.05
N PHE A 144 4.66 -12.15 6.72
CA PHE A 144 4.52 -11.60 8.06
C PHE A 144 3.50 -10.46 8.07
N VAL A 145 3.62 -9.51 7.13
CA VAL A 145 2.73 -8.34 7.03
C VAL A 145 1.28 -8.75 6.77
N VAL A 146 1.06 -9.64 5.78
CA VAL A 146 -0.29 -10.06 5.36
C VAL A 146 -0.95 -11.02 6.36
N ALA A 147 -0.18 -11.79 7.13
CA ALA A 147 -0.75 -12.68 8.15
C ALA A 147 -1.19 -11.94 9.42
N ALA A 148 -0.63 -10.77 9.70
CA ALA A 148 -0.92 -9.99 10.91
C ALA A 148 -2.41 -9.61 11.04
N PRO A 149 -3.09 -9.05 10.03
CA PRO A 149 -4.53 -8.78 10.09
C PRO A 149 -5.41 -10.04 10.25
N LEU A 150 -4.86 -11.22 10.01
CA LEU A 150 -5.54 -12.50 10.20
C LEU A 150 -5.32 -13.09 11.60
N GLY A 151 -4.62 -12.36 12.47
CA GLY A 151 -4.30 -12.81 13.82
C GLY A 151 -3.24 -13.92 13.87
N THR A 152 -2.48 -14.11 12.80
CA THR A 152 -1.47 -15.17 12.68
C THR A 152 -0.07 -14.57 12.67
N LEU A 153 0.77 -14.97 13.62
CA LEU A 153 2.17 -14.56 13.65
C LEU A 153 3.01 -15.49 12.76
N ILE A 154 3.51 -14.96 11.66
CA ILE A 154 4.56 -15.60 10.85
C ILE A 154 5.87 -14.87 11.13
N SER A 155 6.93 -15.59 11.50
CA SER A 155 8.21 -14.90 11.73
C SER A 155 8.74 -14.29 10.42
N PRO A 156 9.37 -13.10 10.47
CA PRO A 156 9.97 -12.48 9.29
C PRO A 156 10.96 -13.41 8.59
N LEU A 157 11.78 -14.14 9.36
CA LEU A 157 12.76 -15.08 8.81
C LEU A 157 12.10 -16.24 8.06
N HIS A 158 10.98 -16.78 8.57
CA HIS A 158 10.20 -17.78 7.85
C HIS A 158 9.61 -17.20 6.56
N SER A 159 9.09 -15.96 6.61
CA SER A 159 8.61 -15.28 5.42
C SER A 159 9.70 -15.17 4.35
N ILE A 160 10.90 -14.70 4.72
CA ILE A 160 12.04 -14.57 3.81
C ILE A 160 12.39 -15.93 3.16
N ARG A 161 12.50 -17.01 3.94
CA ARG A 161 12.83 -18.34 3.41
C ARG A 161 11.81 -18.83 2.38
N VAL A 162 10.53 -18.59 2.62
CA VAL A 162 9.45 -18.98 1.70
C VAL A 162 9.45 -18.09 0.46
N MET A 163 9.55 -16.77 0.64
CA MET A 163 9.46 -15.79 -0.45
C MET A 163 10.71 -15.74 -1.34
N ALA A 164 11.88 -16.15 -0.83
CA ALA A 164 13.12 -16.16 -1.61
C ALA A 164 13.01 -16.95 -2.92
N ARG A 165 12.19 -18.02 -2.94
CA ARG A 165 11.97 -18.84 -4.14
C ARG A 165 11.16 -18.12 -5.23
N ASP A 166 10.34 -17.15 -4.84
CA ASP A 166 9.48 -16.35 -5.72
C ASP A 166 9.90 -14.86 -5.72
N ALA A 167 11.12 -14.54 -5.28
CA ALA A 167 11.59 -13.17 -5.02
C ALA A 167 11.40 -12.25 -6.24
N VAL A 168 11.76 -12.72 -7.44
CA VAL A 168 11.61 -11.94 -8.68
C VAL A 168 10.15 -11.55 -8.92
N PHE A 169 9.22 -12.51 -8.78
CA PHE A 169 7.80 -12.22 -8.91
C PHE A 169 7.31 -11.30 -7.78
N ALA A 170 7.76 -11.52 -6.56
CA ALA A 170 7.36 -10.75 -5.39
C ALA A 170 7.79 -9.28 -5.48
N ILE A 171 8.91 -8.99 -6.14
CA ILE A 171 9.41 -7.63 -6.36
C ILE A 171 8.74 -7.00 -7.60
N LEU A 172 8.74 -7.70 -8.74
CA LEU A 172 8.32 -7.11 -10.01
C LEU A 172 6.80 -7.00 -10.14
N PHE A 173 6.04 -7.92 -9.58
CA PHE A 173 4.58 -7.93 -9.73
C PHE A 173 3.90 -6.71 -9.09
N PRO A 174 4.16 -6.33 -7.83
CA PRO A 174 3.60 -5.12 -7.24
C PRO A 174 3.99 -3.86 -8.01
N LEU A 175 5.25 -3.75 -8.42
CA LEU A 175 5.72 -2.60 -9.22
C LEU A 175 4.92 -2.48 -10.52
N ALA A 176 4.79 -3.57 -11.27
CA ALA A 176 4.02 -3.57 -12.51
C ALA A 176 2.53 -3.31 -12.29
N ALA A 177 1.94 -3.83 -11.20
CA ALA A 177 0.54 -3.60 -10.86
C ALA A 177 0.26 -2.14 -10.51
N MET A 178 1.20 -1.46 -9.87
CA MET A 178 1.07 -0.07 -9.45
C MET A 178 1.39 0.93 -10.57
N LEU A 179 2.26 0.56 -11.52
CA LEU A 179 2.83 1.47 -12.51
C LEU A 179 1.80 2.33 -13.26
N PRO A 180 0.67 1.82 -13.77
CA PRO A 180 -0.31 2.66 -14.47
C PRO A 180 -0.89 3.76 -13.58
N LEU A 181 -1.22 3.44 -12.33
CA LEU A 181 -1.78 4.40 -11.37
C LEU A 181 -0.71 5.39 -10.88
N MET A 182 0.53 4.93 -10.69
CA MET A 182 1.68 5.80 -10.39
C MET A 182 1.90 6.84 -11.50
N ALA A 183 1.82 6.42 -12.77
CA ALA A 183 1.96 7.35 -13.89
C ALA A 183 0.86 8.43 -13.88
N VAL A 184 -0.39 8.06 -13.58
CA VAL A 184 -1.50 9.01 -13.48
C VAL A 184 -1.31 9.93 -12.25
N HIS A 185 -0.96 9.38 -11.09
CA HIS A 185 -0.66 10.14 -9.87
C HIS A 185 0.41 11.22 -10.12
N TYR A 186 1.55 10.84 -10.65
CA TYR A 186 2.61 11.82 -10.95
C TYR A 186 2.19 12.83 -12.03
N ALA A 187 1.43 12.41 -13.05
CA ALA A 187 0.95 13.32 -14.08
C ALA A 187 -0.02 14.37 -13.50
N LEU A 188 -0.88 14.01 -12.57
CA LEU A 188 -1.80 14.92 -11.89
C LEU A 188 -1.06 15.88 -10.95
N GLY A 189 -0.18 15.36 -10.08
CA GLY A 189 0.59 16.16 -9.12
C GLY A 189 1.54 17.14 -9.81
N ILE A 190 2.33 16.65 -10.78
CA ILE A 190 3.23 17.51 -11.56
C ILE A 190 2.43 18.49 -12.42
N GLY A 191 1.37 18.03 -13.08
CA GLY A 191 0.49 18.87 -13.89
C GLY A 191 -0.11 20.04 -13.13
N ALA A 192 -0.44 19.85 -11.85
CA ALA A 192 -0.98 20.92 -11.00
C ALA A 192 0.00 22.09 -10.79
N ILE A 193 1.31 21.88 -10.94
CA ILE A 193 2.32 22.95 -10.87
C ILE A 193 2.24 23.90 -12.08
N PHE A 194 1.82 23.38 -13.25
CA PHE A 194 1.84 24.12 -14.52
C PHE A 194 0.50 24.73 -14.92
N VAL A 195 -0.59 24.39 -14.25
CA VAL A 195 -1.90 24.97 -14.58
C VAL A 195 -2.13 26.29 -13.87
N ALA A 196 -2.79 27.21 -14.57
CA ALA A 196 -3.26 28.45 -14.00
C ALA A 196 -4.62 28.27 -13.31
N GLY A 197 -4.79 28.96 -12.18
CA GLY A 197 -6.06 29.01 -11.46
C GLY A 197 -6.24 27.89 -10.43
N ASP A 198 -6.56 28.28 -9.21
CA ASP A 198 -6.66 27.39 -8.05
C ASP A 198 -7.78 26.33 -8.21
N ALA A 199 -8.89 26.69 -8.84
CA ALA A 199 -9.98 25.74 -9.07
C ALA A 199 -9.53 24.53 -9.89
N THR A 200 -8.74 24.74 -10.96
CA THR A 200 -8.20 23.64 -11.79
C THR A 200 -7.22 22.79 -11.01
N LYS A 201 -6.33 23.42 -10.22
CA LYS A 201 -5.41 22.71 -9.31
C LYS A 201 -6.18 21.81 -8.36
N TRP A 202 -7.21 22.33 -7.68
CA TRP A 202 -8.03 21.55 -6.74
C TRP A 202 -8.75 20.36 -7.41
N VAL A 203 -9.21 20.52 -8.66
CA VAL A 203 -9.78 19.39 -9.40
C VAL A 203 -8.74 18.31 -9.66
N MET A 204 -7.54 18.70 -10.11
CA MET A 204 -6.44 17.75 -10.35
C MET A 204 -6.00 17.03 -9.07
N LEU A 205 -5.81 17.77 -7.98
CA LEU A 205 -5.40 17.22 -6.68
C LEU A 205 -6.51 16.35 -6.04
N GLY A 206 -7.77 16.71 -6.24
CA GLY A 206 -8.90 15.85 -5.85
C GLY A 206 -8.94 14.53 -6.61
N LEU A 207 -8.73 14.57 -7.93
CA LEU A 207 -8.59 13.35 -8.74
C LEU A 207 -7.38 12.53 -8.33
N ASP A 208 -6.27 13.19 -8.03
CA ASP A 208 -5.04 12.54 -7.55
C ASP A 208 -5.28 11.80 -6.22
N SER A 209 -6.04 12.39 -5.30
CA SER A 209 -6.42 11.73 -4.05
C SER A 209 -7.22 10.44 -4.28
N VAL A 210 -8.10 10.41 -5.29
CA VAL A 210 -8.83 9.20 -5.69
C VAL A 210 -7.88 8.15 -6.27
N VAL A 211 -6.96 8.57 -7.14
CA VAL A 211 -5.96 7.69 -7.77
C VAL A 211 -5.03 7.10 -6.70
N THR A 212 -4.55 7.90 -5.76
CA THR A 212 -3.70 7.45 -4.65
C THR A 212 -4.43 6.47 -3.73
N ALA A 213 -5.70 6.72 -3.44
CA ALA A 213 -6.49 5.75 -2.68
C ALA A 213 -6.60 4.41 -3.41
N TRP A 214 -6.88 4.44 -4.71
CA TRP A 214 -6.92 3.21 -5.52
C TRP A 214 -5.56 2.53 -5.59
N LEU A 215 -4.47 3.28 -5.76
CA LEU A 215 -3.10 2.79 -5.74
C LEU A 215 -2.77 2.04 -4.44
N ALA A 216 -3.14 2.60 -3.28
CA ALA A 216 -2.96 1.94 -1.98
C ALA A 216 -3.70 0.60 -1.89
N LEU A 217 -4.95 0.54 -2.37
CA LEU A 217 -5.73 -0.69 -2.37
C LEU A 217 -5.15 -1.74 -3.35
N VAL A 218 -4.68 -1.33 -4.53
CA VAL A 218 -4.00 -2.21 -5.49
C VAL A 218 -2.71 -2.77 -4.89
N MET A 219 -1.92 -1.95 -4.21
CA MET A 219 -0.71 -2.38 -3.50
C MET A 219 -1.02 -3.47 -2.47
N ILE A 220 -2.03 -3.27 -1.63
CA ILE A 220 -2.44 -4.26 -0.61
C ILE A 220 -2.95 -5.56 -1.26
N CYS A 221 -3.74 -5.45 -2.35
CA CYS A 221 -4.16 -6.63 -3.12
C CYS A 221 -2.96 -7.38 -3.71
N ALA A 222 -1.96 -6.66 -4.25
CA ALA A 222 -0.74 -7.25 -4.78
C ALA A 222 0.06 -7.96 -3.68
N GLN A 223 0.21 -7.34 -2.51
CA GLN A 223 0.85 -7.96 -1.34
C GLN A 223 0.13 -9.26 -0.93
N TYR A 224 -1.20 -9.29 -0.93
CA TYR A 224 -1.97 -10.50 -0.65
C TYR A 224 -1.72 -11.59 -1.69
N VAL A 225 -1.69 -11.25 -2.97
CA VAL A 225 -1.42 -12.20 -4.08
C VAL A 225 -0.03 -12.81 -3.92
N ILE A 226 1.01 -12.00 -3.74
CA ILE A 226 2.38 -12.51 -3.60
C ILE A 226 2.57 -13.31 -2.31
N ALA A 227 1.94 -12.92 -1.19
CA ALA A 227 2.03 -13.65 0.07
C ALA A 227 1.38 -15.05 0.02
N THR A 228 0.34 -15.22 -0.78
CA THR A 228 -0.43 -16.47 -0.89
C THR A 228 0.01 -17.37 -2.04
N ARG A 229 0.87 -16.88 -2.95
CA ARG A 229 1.32 -17.60 -4.13
C ARG A 229 2.17 -18.85 -3.82
N PRO A 230 3.22 -18.78 -2.97
CA PRO A 230 4.08 -19.94 -2.72
C PRO A 230 3.40 -21.02 -1.85
N ALA A 231 2.53 -20.62 -0.94
CA ALA A 231 1.76 -21.52 -0.08
C ALA A 231 0.60 -20.77 0.58
N PRO A 232 -0.53 -21.44 0.89
CA PRO A 232 -1.62 -20.83 1.65
C PRO A 232 -1.13 -20.27 2.98
N LEU A 233 -1.78 -19.20 3.45
CA LEU A 233 -1.52 -18.65 4.78
C LEU A 233 -2.11 -19.58 5.85
N PRO A 234 -1.51 -19.68 7.04
CA PRO A 234 -2.10 -20.37 8.17
C PRO A 234 -3.49 -19.77 8.49
N GLY A 235 -4.43 -20.60 8.93
CA GLY A 235 -5.80 -20.14 9.21
C GLY A 235 -6.72 -20.05 7.99
N ALA A 236 -6.24 -20.36 6.79
CA ALA A 236 -7.10 -20.44 5.61
C ALA A 236 -8.26 -21.43 5.83
N PRO A 237 -9.51 -21.10 5.42
CA PRO A 237 -10.65 -22.01 5.51
C PRO A 237 -10.31 -23.37 4.89
N GLN A 238 -10.76 -24.49 5.51
CA GLN A 238 -10.42 -25.86 5.10
C GLN A 238 -10.62 -26.15 3.59
N ARG A 239 -11.57 -25.46 2.95
CA ARG A 239 -11.79 -25.57 1.49
C ARG A 239 -10.61 -25.10 0.62
N GLN A 240 -9.75 -24.21 1.11
CA GLN A 240 -8.53 -23.80 0.38
C GLN A 240 -7.41 -24.85 0.49
N ARG A 241 -7.36 -25.60 1.59
CA ARG A 241 -6.39 -26.69 1.78
C ARG A 241 -6.69 -27.87 0.87
N ALA A 242 -7.97 -28.21 0.66
CA ALA A 242 -8.39 -29.28 -0.25
C ALA A 242 -8.05 -28.97 -1.72
N ALA A 243 -8.26 -27.70 -2.17
CA ALA A 243 -7.94 -27.30 -3.54
C ALA A 243 -6.41 -27.25 -3.82
N ALA A 244 -5.59 -27.02 -2.81
CA ALA A 244 -4.13 -27.04 -2.95
C ALA A 244 -3.56 -28.48 -2.96
N GLY A 245 -4.23 -29.43 -2.30
CA GLY A 245 -3.85 -30.84 -2.28
C GLY A 245 -4.13 -31.56 -3.60
N THR A 246 -5.16 -31.12 -4.33
CA THR A 246 -5.56 -31.74 -5.63
C THR A 246 -4.67 -31.34 -6.81
N ILE A 247 -3.76 -30.37 -6.64
CA ILE A 247 -2.82 -29.90 -7.67
C ILE A 247 -1.43 -30.56 -7.50
N ALA A 248 -1.22 -31.33 -6.44
CA ALA A 248 0.06 -31.96 -6.11
C ALA A 248 0.10 -33.47 -6.41
N GLU A 249 -0.97 -34.06 -6.93
CA GLU A 249 -1.04 -35.39 -7.53
C GLU A 249 -1.15 -35.27 -9.07
#